data_3b2f5f9bb57b0f5a2e4a716b404690f4
#
_entry.id   3b2f5f9bb57b0f5a2e4a716b404690f4
#
_cell.length_a   1.000
_cell.length_b   1.000
_cell.length_c   1.000
_cell.angle_alpha   90.00
_cell.angle_beta   90.00
_cell.angle_gamma   90.00
#
_symmetry.space_group_name_H-M   'P 1'
#
loop_
_entity.id
_entity.type
_entity.pdbx_description
1 polymer ?
#
loop_
_entity_poly.entity_id
_entity_poly.type
_entity_poly.pdbx_seq_one_letter_code
_entity_poly.pdbx_strand_id
1 'polypeptide(L)'
;MPENRKGFASALHIRGLRQRWMLSAVLPILLLLVLAVALFSVGVQEYYYNAMRSGLESRARIAAETFSGYGVKSYSEYYRLASYSAETFEEKDTIELQFINTNGRVQVSSYGLTAGTLPGTEDIERAIAGNMASFQGRDPQTGENILSVSYPLFFNSRVVGVLRYVTSLREAQHRVLMESLFASAAALVCMALIAASNAIFINNVVQPVAVVSDAARRISGGSYGILIENRYRDELGELVDNINDMSLKISQAEKIQQEFMSSVSHELRTPLTAISGWAETLSADPGANIDQTKRGLGIILKESRRLTTMVEELLEFTKMQDGRFTLRVESVDLASELEDAIYTYRELFRQEGIDVSYNGPDEEVPPIVADSERMKQVFCNVLDNAAKHGGSGKKIDVSAAQEDGKFVIRVRDYGAGIPEEELPFVKQKFYKGSSRARGSGIGLAVCDEIVRLHGGTFDIANAEGGGAVVTIALPMT
;
A
#
# COMPACT_ATOMS: atom_id res chain seq x y z
N MET A 1 18.66 -18.32 16.82
CA MET A 1 17.97 -19.25 15.90
C MET A 1 16.56 -18.76 15.66
N PRO A 2 16.21 -18.28 14.49
CA PRO A 2 14.82 -18.25 14.04
C PRO A 2 14.64 -19.19 12.86
N GLU A 3 13.92 -20.26 13.11
CA GLU A 3 13.57 -21.32 12.18
C GLU A 3 12.52 -20.86 11.16
N ASN A 4 12.90 -21.05 9.93
CA ASN A 4 12.17 -21.65 8.81
C ASN A 4 10.64 -21.48 8.77
N ARG A 5 10.17 -20.34 8.25
CA ARG A 5 8.90 -20.26 7.54
C ARG A 5 9.16 -20.02 6.05
N LYS A 6 9.83 -20.95 5.39
CA LYS A 6 9.75 -21.08 3.93
C LYS A 6 8.44 -21.79 3.62
N GLY A 7 7.36 -21.01 3.55
CA GLY A 7 6.06 -21.50 3.16
C GLY A 7 6.09 -22.06 1.73
N PHE A 8 5.13 -22.94 1.44
CA PHE A 8 4.86 -23.64 0.17
C PHE A 8 4.99 -22.77 -1.12
N ALA A 9 4.94 -21.44 -0.97
CA ALA A 9 5.08 -20.46 -2.04
C ALA A 9 6.52 -20.29 -2.59
N SER A 10 7.55 -20.81 -1.93
CA SER A 10 8.95 -20.68 -2.38
C SER A 10 9.36 -21.76 -3.39
N ALA A 11 8.60 -22.83 -3.53
CA ALA A 11 8.86 -23.91 -4.48
C ALA A 11 8.32 -23.63 -5.90
N LEU A 12 7.32 -22.75 -6.01
CA LEU A 12 6.84 -22.25 -7.30
C LEU A 12 7.46 -20.86 -7.52
N HIS A 13 8.18 -20.67 -8.61
CA HIS A 13 8.76 -19.38 -9.05
C HIS A 13 7.64 -18.35 -9.35
N ILE A 14 6.87 -17.98 -8.32
CA ILE A 14 5.70 -17.10 -8.42
C ILE A 14 6.20 -15.65 -8.40
N ARG A 15 6.37 -15.08 -9.56
CA ARG A 15 6.72 -13.67 -9.74
C ARG A 15 5.45 -12.84 -9.90
N GLY A 16 5.08 -12.09 -8.82
CA GLY A 16 4.01 -11.09 -8.87
C GLY A 16 2.86 -11.30 -7.87
N LEU A 17 2.28 -10.18 -7.43
CA LEU A 17 1.18 -10.13 -6.45
C LEU A 17 -0.06 -10.89 -6.96
N ARG A 18 -0.36 -10.77 -8.26
CA ARG A 18 -1.48 -11.43 -8.94
C ARG A 18 -1.43 -12.95 -8.82
N GLN A 19 -0.27 -13.57 -9.11
CA GLN A 19 -0.13 -15.03 -9.06
C GLN A 19 -0.19 -15.55 -7.61
N ARG A 20 0.41 -14.82 -6.66
CA ARG A 20 0.33 -15.17 -5.24
C ARG A 20 -1.11 -15.14 -4.74
N TRP A 21 -1.86 -14.13 -5.10
CA TRP A 21 -3.27 -14.00 -4.73
C TRP A 21 -4.12 -15.13 -5.32
N MET A 22 -3.98 -15.42 -6.61
CA MET A 22 -4.71 -16.52 -7.26
C MET A 22 -4.44 -17.87 -6.59
N LEU A 23 -3.19 -18.17 -6.28
CA LEU A 23 -2.83 -19.46 -5.65
C LEU A 23 -3.22 -19.56 -4.19
N SER A 24 -3.17 -18.46 -3.45
CA SER A 24 -3.45 -18.49 -2.01
C SER A 24 -4.93 -18.32 -1.66
N ALA A 25 -5.69 -17.59 -2.46
CA ALA A 25 -7.10 -17.29 -2.19
C ALA A 25 -8.07 -18.07 -3.09
N VAL A 26 -7.86 -18.05 -4.42
CA VAL A 26 -8.84 -18.61 -5.37
C VAL A 26 -8.75 -20.13 -5.47
N LEU A 27 -7.55 -20.67 -5.57
CA LEU A 27 -7.35 -22.12 -5.76
C LEU A 27 -7.91 -22.96 -4.59
N PRO A 28 -7.70 -22.64 -3.32
CA PRO A 28 -8.29 -23.39 -2.21
C PRO A 28 -9.82 -23.37 -2.21
N ILE A 29 -10.43 -22.24 -2.55
CA ILE A 29 -11.88 -22.11 -2.62
C ILE A 29 -12.45 -23.00 -3.73
N LEU A 30 -11.80 -23.04 -4.91
CA LEU A 30 -12.20 -23.92 -6.00
C LEU A 30 -12.09 -25.39 -5.61
N LEU A 31 -11.01 -25.79 -4.95
CA LEU A 31 -10.84 -27.17 -4.48
C LEU A 31 -11.90 -27.54 -3.46
N LEU A 32 -12.21 -26.65 -2.51
CA LEU A 32 -13.26 -26.88 -1.52
C LEU A 32 -14.64 -27.01 -2.17
N LEU A 33 -14.93 -26.21 -3.21
CA LEU A 33 -16.19 -26.26 -3.93
C LEU A 33 -16.36 -27.59 -4.67
N VAL A 34 -15.32 -28.05 -5.36
CA VAL A 34 -15.32 -29.35 -6.04
C VAL A 34 -15.50 -30.50 -5.03
N LEU A 35 -14.79 -30.42 -3.92
CA LEU A 35 -14.91 -31.42 -2.85
C LEU A 35 -16.33 -31.42 -2.25
N ALA A 36 -16.91 -30.25 -2.01
CA ALA A 36 -18.25 -30.12 -1.47
C ALA A 36 -19.30 -30.76 -2.40
N VAL A 37 -19.21 -30.52 -3.72
CA VAL A 37 -20.11 -31.13 -4.71
C VAL A 37 -19.94 -32.64 -4.74
N ALA A 38 -18.71 -33.14 -4.69
CA ALA A 38 -18.44 -34.58 -4.66
C ALA A 38 -19.01 -35.26 -3.40
N LEU A 39 -18.78 -34.67 -2.24
CA LEU A 39 -19.31 -35.16 -0.95
C LEU A 39 -20.85 -35.12 -0.93
N PHE A 40 -21.44 -34.03 -1.43
CA PHE A 40 -22.89 -33.90 -1.55
C PHE A 40 -23.48 -35.02 -2.43
N SER A 41 -22.89 -35.24 -3.62
CA SER A 41 -23.35 -36.27 -4.55
C SER A 41 -23.31 -37.67 -3.93
N VAL A 42 -22.22 -38.02 -3.23
CA VAL A 42 -22.10 -39.29 -2.50
C VAL A 42 -23.13 -39.38 -1.38
N GLY A 43 -23.28 -38.29 -0.59
CA GLY A 43 -24.23 -38.27 0.52
C GLY A 43 -25.68 -38.42 0.07
N VAL A 44 -26.07 -37.77 -1.03
CA VAL A 44 -27.40 -37.91 -1.64
C VAL A 44 -27.63 -39.34 -2.11
N GLN A 45 -26.62 -39.94 -2.77
CA GLN A 45 -26.72 -41.32 -3.23
C GLN A 45 -26.90 -42.29 -2.06
N GLU A 46 -26.10 -42.19 -1.01
CA GLU A 46 -26.23 -43.04 0.20
C GLU A 46 -27.57 -42.83 0.89
N TYR A 47 -28.04 -41.57 0.98
CA TYR A 47 -29.34 -41.27 1.60
C TYR A 47 -30.50 -41.99 0.89
N TYR A 48 -30.60 -41.88 -0.45
CA TYR A 48 -31.66 -42.53 -1.20
C TYR A 48 -31.58 -44.06 -1.10
N TYR A 49 -30.41 -44.63 -1.26
CA TYR A 49 -30.21 -46.08 -1.24
C TYR A 49 -30.49 -46.67 0.14
N ASN A 50 -30.02 -46.02 1.21
CA ASN A 50 -30.29 -46.47 2.58
C ASN A 50 -31.76 -46.32 2.94
N ALA A 51 -32.44 -45.28 2.51
CA ALA A 51 -33.87 -45.09 2.73
C ALA A 51 -34.69 -46.18 2.03
N MET A 52 -34.38 -46.48 0.75
CA MET A 52 -35.03 -47.55 0.02
C MET A 52 -34.77 -48.92 0.66
N ARG A 53 -33.52 -49.19 1.02
CA ARG A 53 -33.14 -50.44 1.67
C ARG A 53 -33.89 -50.66 2.98
N SER A 54 -33.88 -49.69 3.88
CA SER A 54 -34.58 -49.75 5.15
C SER A 54 -36.10 -49.93 4.99
N GLY A 55 -36.66 -49.26 3.97
CA GLY A 55 -38.06 -49.43 3.60
C GLY A 55 -38.39 -50.86 3.18
N LEU A 56 -37.58 -51.45 2.27
CA LEU A 56 -37.77 -52.82 1.85
C LEU A 56 -37.55 -53.86 2.97
N GLU A 57 -36.53 -53.67 3.83
CA GLU A 57 -36.21 -54.50 4.98
C GLU A 57 -37.39 -54.53 5.98
N SER A 58 -37.98 -53.37 6.28
CA SER A 58 -39.14 -53.29 7.15
C SER A 58 -40.36 -54.01 6.55
N ARG A 59 -40.63 -53.83 5.28
CA ARG A 59 -41.72 -54.47 4.59
C ARG A 59 -41.54 -56.01 4.52
N ALA A 60 -40.32 -56.47 4.16
CA ALA A 60 -39.99 -57.86 4.08
C ALA A 60 -40.17 -58.57 5.43
N ARG A 61 -39.74 -57.94 6.52
CA ARG A 61 -39.92 -58.44 7.89
C ARG A 61 -41.40 -58.57 8.24
N ILE A 62 -42.18 -57.49 8.13
CA ILE A 62 -43.60 -57.48 8.47
C ILE A 62 -44.36 -58.52 7.64
N ALA A 63 -44.15 -58.58 6.34
CA ALA A 63 -44.81 -59.57 5.46
C ALA A 63 -44.42 -60.99 5.82
N ALA A 64 -43.15 -61.27 6.12
CA ALA A 64 -42.70 -62.61 6.48
C ALA A 64 -43.26 -63.07 7.86
N GLU A 65 -43.31 -62.14 8.83
CA GLU A 65 -43.92 -62.43 10.12
C GLU A 65 -45.43 -62.71 9.97
N THR A 66 -46.16 -61.92 9.16
CA THR A 66 -47.54 -62.12 8.86
C THR A 66 -47.76 -63.48 8.17
N PHE A 67 -46.95 -63.78 7.14
CA PHE A 67 -47.00 -65.03 6.41
C PHE A 67 -46.76 -66.23 7.35
N SER A 68 -45.77 -66.18 8.21
CA SER A 68 -45.50 -67.22 9.22
C SER A 68 -46.63 -67.42 10.23
N GLY A 69 -47.39 -66.34 10.58
CA GLY A 69 -48.53 -66.39 11.49
C GLY A 69 -49.71 -67.19 10.95
N TYR A 70 -49.85 -67.39 9.63
CA TYR A 70 -50.95 -68.17 9.07
C TYR A 70 -50.88 -69.67 9.32
N GLY A 71 -49.83 -70.20 9.95
CA GLY A 71 -49.76 -71.57 10.38
C GLY A 71 -49.84 -72.58 9.23
N VAL A 72 -49.21 -72.33 8.12
CA VAL A 72 -49.21 -73.15 6.90
C VAL A 72 -48.83 -74.62 7.22
N LYS A 73 -49.70 -75.58 6.94
CA LYS A 73 -49.51 -76.96 7.27
C LYS A 73 -49.10 -77.84 6.12
N SER A 74 -49.21 -77.33 4.86
CA SER A 74 -48.87 -78.10 3.64
C SER A 74 -48.26 -77.22 2.57
N TYR A 75 -47.55 -77.78 1.59
CA TYR A 75 -47.01 -77.10 0.44
C TYR A 75 -48.06 -76.46 -0.42
N SER A 76 -49.24 -77.08 -0.58
CA SER A 76 -50.36 -76.54 -1.31
C SER A 76 -50.96 -75.28 -0.66
N GLU A 77 -51.01 -75.23 0.65
CA GLU A 77 -51.42 -74.02 1.44
C GLU A 77 -50.42 -72.90 1.31
N TYR A 78 -49.13 -73.26 1.39
CA TYR A 78 -48.04 -72.30 1.15
C TYR A 78 -48.14 -71.67 -0.23
N TYR A 79 -48.25 -72.50 -1.30
CA TYR A 79 -48.33 -71.97 -2.66
C TYR A 79 -49.60 -71.09 -2.90
N ARG A 80 -50.74 -71.51 -2.36
CA ARG A 80 -51.97 -70.74 -2.45
C ARG A 80 -51.87 -69.39 -1.73
N LEU A 81 -51.28 -69.36 -0.55
CA LEU A 81 -51.08 -68.15 0.20
C LEU A 81 -50.08 -67.23 -0.49
N ALA A 82 -48.96 -67.78 -1.00
CA ALA A 82 -47.98 -67.04 -1.75
C ALA A 82 -48.58 -66.43 -3.04
N SER A 83 -49.38 -67.21 -3.79
CA SER A 83 -50.05 -66.72 -4.98
C SER A 83 -51.08 -65.65 -4.65
N TYR A 84 -51.87 -65.81 -3.59
CA TYR A 84 -52.79 -64.76 -3.15
C TYR A 84 -52.07 -63.48 -2.73
N SER A 85 -51.01 -63.61 -1.96
CA SER A 85 -50.21 -62.46 -1.50
C SER A 85 -49.58 -61.73 -2.71
N ALA A 86 -49.09 -62.42 -3.73
CA ALA A 86 -48.53 -61.80 -4.92
C ALA A 86 -49.59 -61.16 -5.82
N GLU A 87 -50.76 -61.78 -5.93
CA GLU A 87 -51.88 -61.23 -6.72
C GLU A 87 -52.53 -60.00 -6.08
N THR A 88 -52.61 -59.96 -4.75
CA THR A 88 -53.21 -58.82 -3.98
C THR A 88 -52.19 -57.74 -3.60
N PHE A 89 -50.93 -57.93 -4.01
CA PHE A 89 -49.90 -56.91 -3.74
C PHE A 89 -50.18 -55.59 -4.43
N GLU A 90 -50.39 -54.53 -3.67
CA GLU A 90 -50.89 -53.22 -4.26
C GLU A 90 -49.75 -52.46 -4.95
N GLU A 91 -48.49 -52.59 -4.55
CA GLU A 91 -47.39 -51.77 -5.04
C GLU A 91 -46.63 -52.44 -6.23
N LYS A 92 -47.31 -53.23 -7.08
CA LYS A 92 -46.72 -53.98 -8.17
C LYS A 92 -45.92 -53.09 -9.13
N ASP A 93 -46.34 -51.84 -9.33
CA ASP A 93 -45.71 -50.92 -10.30
C ASP A 93 -44.31 -50.47 -9.91
N THR A 94 -43.93 -50.56 -8.60
CA THR A 94 -42.67 -50.03 -8.07
C THR A 94 -41.81 -51.12 -7.39
N ILE A 95 -42.47 -52.15 -6.86
CA ILE A 95 -41.79 -53.19 -6.11
C ILE A 95 -42.34 -54.58 -6.60
N GLU A 96 -41.46 -55.49 -6.93
CA GLU A 96 -41.80 -56.86 -7.21
C GLU A 96 -41.70 -57.72 -5.94
N LEU A 97 -42.75 -58.46 -5.66
CA LEU A 97 -42.80 -59.45 -4.62
C LEU A 97 -42.60 -60.82 -5.22
N GLN A 98 -41.56 -61.52 -4.73
CA GLN A 98 -41.18 -62.86 -5.16
C GLN A 98 -41.22 -63.85 -4.00
N PHE A 99 -41.79 -65.01 -4.21
CA PHE A 99 -41.66 -66.16 -3.32
C PHE A 99 -40.71 -67.16 -3.97
N ILE A 100 -39.66 -67.51 -3.25
CA ILE A 100 -38.55 -68.32 -3.75
C ILE A 100 -38.46 -69.60 -2.89
N ASN A 101 -38.24 -70.77 -3.54
CA ASN A 101 -38.07 -72.04 -2.82
C ASN A 101 -36.65 -72.18 -2.26
N THR A 102 -36.44 -73.25 -1.45
CA THR A 102 -35.12 -73.57 -0.87
C THR A 102 -34.03 -73.92 -1.88
N ASN A 103 -34.39 -74.11 -3.16
CA ASN A 103 -33.45 -74.31 -4.28
C ASN A 103 -33.13 -73.00 -4.99
N GLY A 104 -33.55 -71.83 -4.48
CA GLY A 104 -33.30 -70.53 -5.05
C GLY A 104 -34.17 -70.20 -6.29
N ARG A 105 -35.21 -70.99 -6.58
CA ARG A 105 -36.06 -70.74 -7.76
C ARG A 105 -37.34 -70.01 -7.38
N VAL A 106 -37.70 -69.05 -8.19
CA VAL A 106 -38.95 -68.29 -8.05
C VAL A 106 -40.13 -69.21 -8.28
N GLN A 107 -41.05 -69.24 -7.31
CA GLN A 107 -42.30 -69.99 -7.40
C GLN A 107 -43.46 -69.15 -7.84
N VAL A 108 -43.55 -67.93 -7.24
CA VAL A 108 -44.59 -66.96 -7.53
C VAL A 108 -43.94 -65.54 -7.55
N SER A 109 -44.36 -64.73 -8.47
CA SER A 109 -43.96 -63.32 -8.58
C SER A 109 -45.20 -62.45 -8.83
N SER A 110 -45.18 -61.24 -8.21
CA SER A 110 -46.26 -60.27 -8.41
C SER A 110 -46.18 -59.56 -9.78
N TYR A 111 -45.03 -59.60 -10.47
CA TYR A 111 -44.78 -58.80 -11.67
C TYR A 111 -44.48 -59.62 -12.95
N GLY A 112 -44.38 -60.92 -12.84
CA GLY A 112 -44.35 -61.73 -14.08
C GLY A 112 -43.04 -62.46 -14.40
N LEU A 113 -42.16 -62.70 -13.41
CA LEU A 113 -41.09 -63.67 -13.60
C LEU A 113 -41.68 -65.04 -13.75
N THR A 114 -41.23 -65.81 -14.76
CA THR A 114 -41.71 -67.15 -15.02
C THR A 114 -41.32 -68.06 -13.87
N ALA A 115 -42.30 -68.83 -13.38
CA ALA A 115 -42.05 -69.84 -12.33
C ALA A 115 -40.88 -70.77 -12.71
N GLY A 116 -39.96 -70.98 -11.81
CA GLY A 116 -38.74 -71.75 -12.01
C GLY A 116 -37.49 -70.95 -12.37
N THR A 117 -37.60 -69.61 -12.54
CA THR A 117 -36.47 -68.74 -12.77
C THR A 117 -35.52 -68.71 -11.56
N LEU A 118 -34.21 -68.68 -11.81
CA LEU A 118 -33.16 -68.57 -10.80
C LEU A 118 -32.54 -67.16 -10.81
N PRO A 119 -32.87 -66.28 -9.89
CA PRO A 119 -32.29 -64.91 -9.87
C PRO A 119 -30.78 -64.87 -9.64
N GLY A 120 -30.21 -65.80 -8.86
CA GLY A 120 -28.78 -66.01 -8.72
C GLY A 120 -28.07 -64.86 -7.95
N THR A 121 -28.73 -64.24 -6.99
CA THR A 121 -28.18 -63.11 -6.23
C THR A 121 -27.89 -63.56 -4.78
N GLU A 122 -26.84 -62.98 -4.15
CA GLU A 122 -26.35 -63.37 -2.82
C GLU A 122 -27.38 -63.21 -1.69
N ASP A 123 -28.33 -62.31 -1.80
CA ASP A 123 -29.39 -62.12 -0.83
C ASP A 123 -30.27 -63.37 -0.65
N ILE A 124 -30.53 -64.07 -1.72
CA ILE A 124 -31.31 -65.33 -1.70
C ILE A 124 -30.56 -66.43 -1.00
N GLU A 125 -29.27 -66.61 -1.30
CA GLU A 125 -28.45 -67.65 -0.66
C GLU A 125 -28.37 -67.45 0.87
N ARG A 126 -28.15 -66.19 1.29
CA ARG A 126 -28.13 -65.84 2.70
C ARG A 126 -29.49 -66.00 3.38
N ALA A 127 -30.58 -65.70 2.68
CA ALA A 127 -31.92 -65.89 3.20
C ALA A 127 -32.28 -67.40 3.32
N ILE A 128 -31.88 -68.24 2.42
CA ILE A 128 -32.02 -69.72 2.51
C ILE A 128 -31.23 -70.24 3.73
N ALA A 129 -30.05 -69.63 4.03
CA ALA A 129 -29.29 -69.94 5.24
C ALA A 129 -29.92 -69.42 6.54
N GLY A 130 -31.06 -68.71 6.50
CA GLY A 130 -31.83 -68.26 7.64
C GLY A 130 -31.57 -66.81 8.06
N ASN A 131 -30.85 -66.05 7.28
CA ASN A 131 -30.52 -64.64 7.61
C ASN A 131 -31.12 -63.69 6.60
N MET A 132 -31.79 -62.61 7.04
CA MET A 132 -32.20 -61.55 6.16
C MET A 132 -30.97 -60.94 5.47
N ALA A 133 -31.05 -60.73 4.17
CA ALA A 133 -29.99 -60.12 3.41
C ALA A 133 -30.54 -59.20 2.29
N SER A 134 -29.73 -58.23 1.87
CA SER A 134 -30.02 -57.34 0.78
C SER A 134 -28.94 -57.48 -0.29
N PHE A 135 -29.32 -57.25 -1.54
CA PHE A 135 -28.44 -57.19 -2.70
C PHE A 135 -28.69 -55.90 -3.45
N GLN A 136 -27.61 -55.17 -3.76
CA GLN A 136 -27.64 -54.00 -4.60
C GLN A 136 -26.69 -54.24 -5.78
N GLY A 137 -27.21 -54.23 -6.96
CA GLY A 137 -26.38 -54.49 -8.13
C GLY A 137 -27.20 -54.70 -9.39
N ARG A 138 -26.53 -55.22 -10.39
CA ARG A 138 -27.17 -55.51 -11.68
C ARG A 138 -27.85 -56.87 -11.59
N ASP A 139 -29.14 -56.90 -11.92
CA ASP A 139 -29.88 -58.14 -11.99
C ASP A 139 -29.31 -59.01 -13.14
N PRO A 140 -28.93 -60.28 -12.86
CA PRO A 140 -28.35 -61.14 -13.89
C PRO A 140 -29.30 -61.47 -15.05
N GLN A 141 -30.62 -61.35 -14.85
CA GLN A 141 -31.61 -61.70 -15.84
C GLN A 141 -32.07 -60.51 -16.71
N THR A 142 -32.42 -59.40 -16.05
CA THR A 142 -32.93 -58.21 -16.75
C THR A 142 -31.82 -57.25 -17.16
N GLY A 143 -30.64 -57.35 -16.49
CA GLY A 143 -29.55 -56.42 -16.67
C GLY A 143 -29.80 -55.05 -16.03
N GLU A 144 -30.91 -54.86 -15.32
CA GLU A 144 -31.27 -53.62 -14.64
C GLU A 144 -30.58 -53.51 -13.28
N ASN A 145 -30.26 -52.30 -12.85
CA ASN A 145 -29.79 -52.08 -11.50
C ASN A 145 -30.93 -52.11 -10.52
N ILE A 146 -30.86 -53.08 -9.60
CA ILE A 146 -31.91 -53.34 -8.60
C ILE A 146 -31.38 -53.26 -7.18
N LEU A 147 -32.30 -53.02 -6.28
CA LEU A 147 -32.14 -53.26 -4.87
C LEU A 147 -33.15 -54.34 -4.46
N SER A 148 -32.67 -55.40 -3.87
CA SER A 148 -33.51 -56.46 -3.35
C SER A 148 -33.23 -56.78 -1.88
N VAL A 149 -34.28 -57.17 -1.18
CA VAL A 149 -34.24 -57.64 0.18
C VAL A 149 -34.91 -59.00 0.28
N SER A 150 -34.19 -59.98 0.76
CA SER A 150 -34.66 -61.36 0.90
C SER A 150 -34.78 -61.72 2.38
N TYR A 151 -35.94 -62.18 2.77
CA TYR A 151 -36.26 -62.59 4.15
C TYR A 151 -36.64 -64.06 4.22
N PRO A 152 -36.07 -64.88 5.15
CA PRO A 152 -36.39 -66.28 5.27
C PRO A 152 -37.81 -66.48 5.81
N LEU A 153 -38.56 -67.41 5.19
CA LEU A 153 -39.84 -67.86 5.71
C LEU A 153 -39.68 -69.13 6.54
N PHE A 154 -40.03 -69.03 7.82
CA PHE A 154 -39.84 -70.15 8.75
C PHE A 154 -41.15 -70.96 8.97
N PHE A 155 -41.01 -72.25 8.98
CA PHE A 155 -42.00 -73.16 9.53
C PHE A 155 -41.35 -74.21 10.40
N ASN A 156 -41.82 -74.33 11.62
CA ASN A 156 -41.22 -75.27 12.64
C ASN A 156 -39.69 -75.08 12.76
N SER A 157 -39.23 -73.88 12.81
CA SER A 157 -37.80 -73.48 12.90
C SER A 157 -36.94 -73.92 11.69
N ARG A 158 -37.55 -74.25 10.56
CA ARG A 158 -36.84 -74.54 9.33
C ARG A 158 -37.26 -73.56 8.28
N VAL A 159 -36.29 -73.14 7.44
CA VAL A 159 -36.57 -72.32 6.28
C VAL A 159 -37.33 -73.09 5.21
N VAL A 160 -38.52 -72.66 4.86
CA VAL A 160 -39.38 -73.34 3.83
C VAL A 160 -39.39 -72.59 2.51
N GLY A 161 -38.93 -71.36 2.50
CA GLY A 161 -38.81 -70.50 1.34
C GLY A 161 -38.26 -69.14 1.73
N VAL A 162 -38.18 -68.26 0.74
CA VAL A 162 -37.70 -66.87 0.89
C VAL A 162 -38.74 -65.92 0.33
N LEU A 163 -39.06 -64.90 1.06
CA LEU A 163 -39.83 -63.76 0.60
C LEU A 163 -38.81 -62.69 0.12
N ARG A 164 -38.92 -62.27 -1.12
CA ARG A 164 -38.01 -61.30 -1.71
C ARG A 164 -38.77 -60.13 -2.25
N TYR A 165 -38.39 -58.91 -1.85
CA TYR A 165 -38.81 -57.67 -2.46
C TYR A 165 -37.70 -57.16 -3.36
N VAL A 166 -38.05 -56.76 -4.60
CA VAL A 166 -37.15 -56.23 -5.63
C VAL A 166 -37.67 -54.90 -6.11
N THR A 167 -36.81 -53.90 -6.17
CA THR A 167 -37.17 -52.60 -6.79
C THR A 167 -36.05 -52.13 -7.70
N SER A 168 -36.47 -51.42 -8.76
CA SER A 168 -35.51 -50.80 -9.69
C SER A 168 -34.84 -49.56 -9.07
N LEU A 169 -33.56 -49.45 -9.25
CA LEU A 169 -32.80 -48.26 -8.85
C LEU A 169 -32.85 -47.12 -9.85
N ARG A 170 -33.51 -47.32 -11.02
CA ARG A 170 -33.51 -46.34 -12.11
C ARG A 170 -34.04 -44.98 -11.70
N GLU A 171 -35.15 -44.95 -10.98
CA GLU A 171 -35.75 -43.68 -10.52
C GLU A 171 -34.90 -42.98 -9.46
N ALA A 172 -34.34 -43.74 -8.52
CA ALA A 172 -33.42 -43.22 -7.52
C ALA A 172 -32.15 -42.67 -8.18
N GLN A 173 -31.57 -43.38 -9.14
CA GLN A 173 -30.41 -42.94 -9.90
C GLN A 173 -30.71 -41.64 -10.68
N HIS A 174 -31.90 -41.54 -11.27
CA HIS A 174 -32.31 -40.33 -11.97
C HIS A 174 -32.43 -39.15 -11.00
N ARG A 175 -33.03 -39.33 -9.83
CA ARG A 175 -33.12 -38.27 -8.78
C ARG A 175 -31.73 -37.85 -8.29
N VAL A 176 -30.86 -38.81 -7.97
CA VAL A 176 -29.47 -38.54 -7.56
C VAL A 176 -28.72 -37.74 -8.64
N LEU A 177 -28.90 -38.13 -9.91
CA LEU A 177 -28.30 -37.42 -11.05
C LEU A 177 -28.81 -35.97 -11.16
N MET A 178 -30.12 -35.78 -11.05
CA MET A 178 -30.71 -34.42 -11.13
C MET A 178 -30.25 -33.54 -9.99
N GLU A 179 -30.26 -34.04 -8.74
CA GLU A 179 -29.78 -33.27 -7.59
C GLU A 179 -28.27 -32.95 -7.69
N SER A 180 -27.47 -33.91 -8.17
CA SER A 180 -26.03 -33.70 -8.44
C SER A 180 -25.79 -32.70 -9.56
N LEU A 181 -26.61 -32.68 -10.61
CA LEU A 181 -26.58 -31.67 -11.66
C LEU A 181 -26.93 -30.28 -11.15
N PHE A 182 -27.97 -30.17 -10.30
CA PHE A 182 -28.34 -28.89 -9.66
C PHE A 182 -27.21 -28.36 -8.77
N ALA A 183 -26.61 -29.23 -7.95
CA ALA A 183 -25.47 -28.86 -7.12
C ALA A 183 -24.28 -28.41 -7.96
N SER A 184 -24.01 -29.12 -9.06
CA SER A 184 -22.93 -28.76 -9.99
C SER A 184 -23.20 -27.43 -10.71
N ALA A 185 -24.44 -27.16 -11.12
CA ALA A 185 -24.83 -25.88 -11.73
C ALA A 185 -24.68 -24.72 -10.73
N ALA A 186 -25.12 -24.91 -9.49
CA ALA A 186 -24.93 -23.92 -8.42
C ALA A 186 -23.43 -23.65 -8.17
N ALA A 187 -22.62 -24.70 -8.15
CA ALA A 187 -21.17 -24.54 -7.99
C ALA A 187 -20.53 -23.79 -9.17
N LEU A 188 -20.99 -24.01 -10.40
CA LEU A 188 -20.53 -23.24 -11.57
C LEU A 188 -20.89 -21.75 -11.47
N VAL A 189 -22.08 -21.43 -11.00
CA VAL A 189 -22.49 -20.03 -10.75
C VAL A 189 -21.60 -19.40 -9.68
N CYS A 190 -21.37 -20.08 -8.56
CA CYS A 190 -20.45 -19.61 -7.53
C CYS A 190 -19.03 -19.40 -8.08
N MET A 191 -18.54 -20.31 -8.91
CA MET A 191 -17.23 -20.21 -9.56
C MET A 191 -17.15 -18.96 -10.47
N ALA A 192 -18.20 -18.69 -11.25
CA ALA A 192 -18.28 -17.51 -12.11
C ALA A 192 -18.29 -16.22 -11.28
N LEU A 193 -19.03 -16.16 -10.17
CA LEU A 193 -19.05 -15.02 -9.25
C LEU A 193 -17.68 -14.78 -8.59
N ILE A 194 -17.00 -15.86 -8.17
CA ILE A 194 -15.64 -15.76 -7.61
C ILE A 194 -14.67 -15.23 -8.66
N ALA A 195 -14.76 -15.72 -9.90
CA ALA A 195 -13.91 -15.27 -11.01
C ALA A 195 -14.15 -13.77 -11.33
N ALA A 196 -15.41 -13.34 -11.37
CA ALA A 196 -15.78 -11.93 -11.60
C ALA A 196 -15.30 -11.03 -10.46
N SER A 197 -15.54 -11.42 -9.21
CA SER A 197 -15.05 -10.68 -8.04
C SER A 197 -13.52 -10.58 -8.02
N ASN A 198 -12.84 -11.66 -8.36
CA ASN A 198 -11.36 -11.66 -8.43
C ASN A 198 -10.84 -10.75 -9.56
N ALA A 199 -11.51 -10.70 -10.71
CA ALA A 199 -11.15 -9.80 -11.81
C ALA A 199 -11.32 -8.32 -11.39
N ILE A 200 -12.42 -7.98 -10.71
CA ILE A 200 -12.67 -6.64 -10.15
C ILE A 200 -11.58 -6.28 -9.14
N PHE A 201 -11.24 -7.17 -8.21
CA PHE A 201 -10.20 -6.93 -7.22
C PHE A 201 -8.82 -6.71 -7.85
N ILE A 202 -8.46 -7.51 -8.86
CA ILE A 202 -7.19 -7.35 -9.57
C ILE A 202 -7.11 -5.98 -10.25
N ASN A 203 -8.17 -5.56 -10.92
CA ASN A 203 -8.19 -4.30 -11.66
C ASN A 203 -8.25 -3.07 -10.75
N ASN A 204 -9.00 -3.16 -9.65
CA ASN A 204 -9.24 -2.01 -8.78
C ASN A 204 -8.23 -1.86 -7.63
N VAL A 205 -7.52 -2.94 -7.26
CA VAL A 205 -6.57 -2.90 -6.15
C VAL A 205 -5.16 -3.31 -6.57
N VAL A 206 -5.00 -4.49 -7.17
CA VAL A 206 -3.66 -5.06 -7.43
C VAL A 206 -2.90 -4.26 -8.49
N GLN A 207 -3.56 -3.88 -9.58
CA GLN A 207 -2.93 -3.08 -10.64
C GLN A 207 -2.52 -1.68 -10.18
N PRO A 208 -3.38 -0.89 -9.52
CA PRO A 208 -3.00 0.42 -8.99
C PRO A 208 -1.80 0.36 -8.04
N VAL A 209 -1.81 -0.57 -7.09
CA VAL A 209 -0.69 -0.77 -6.16
C VAL A 209 0.61 -1.09 -6.90
N ALA A 210 0.54 -1.88 -7.98
CA ALA A 210 1.71 -2.18 -8.80
C ALA A 210 2.24 -0.93 -9.53
N VAL A 211 1.36 -0.06 -10.03
CA VAL A 211 1.73 1.23 -10.67
C VAL A 211 2.41 2.16 -9.66
N VAL A 212 1.82 2.31 -8.46
CA VAL A 212 2.40 3.13 -7.38
C VAL A 212 3.78 2.59 -6.96
N SER A 213 3.91 1.27 -6.82
CA SER A 213 5.18 0.62 -6.48
C SER A 213 6.27 0.84 -7.55
N ASP A 214 5.89 0.81 -8.84
CA ASP A 214 6.82 1.10 -9.94
C ASP A 214 7.26 2.57 -9.94
N ALA A 215 6.32 3.51 -9.76
CA ALA A 215 6.63 4.93 -9.65
C ALA A 215 7.57 5.21 -8.45
N ALA A 216 7.27 4.65 -7.27
CA ALA A 216 8.14 4.77 -6.10
C ALA A 216 9.56 4.24 -6.37
N ARG A 217 9.68 3.12 -7.10
CA ARG A 217 10.99 2.58 -7.52
C ARG A 217 11.72 3.51 -8.47
N ARG A 218 11.03 4.12 -9.41
CA ARG A 218 11.63 5.09 -10.35
C ARG A 218 12.07 6.35 -9.62
N ILE A 219 11.28 6.85 -8.66
CA ILE A 219 11.64 7.98 -7.81
C ILE A 219 12.90 7.65 -7.01
N SER A 220 12.96 6.48 -6.36
CA SER A 220 14.16 6.04 -5.62
C SER A 220 15.39 5.83 -6.52
N GLY A 221 15.19 5.60 -7.81
CA GLY A 221 16.25 5.51 -8.83
C GLY A 221 16.66 6.85 -9.43
N GLY A 222 16.19 7.99 -8.88
CA GLY A 222 16.60 9.33 -9.33
C GLY A 222 15.69 9.96 -10.37
N SER A 223 14.57 9.34 -10.73
CA SER A 223 13.60 9.94 -11.66
C SER A 223 12.56 10.74 -10.87
N TYR A 224 12.92 11.97 -10.48
CA TYR A 224 12.05 12.84 -9.68
C TYR A 224 11.05 13.63 -10.53
N GLY A 225 9.96 14.10 -9.93
CA GLY A 225 8.92 14.88 -10.62
C GLY A 225 7.96 14.03 -11.47
N ILE A 226 8.03 12.70 -11.38
CA ILE A 226 7.07 11.82 -12.04
C ILE A 226 5.73 11.95 -11.31
N LEU A 227 4.65 12.13 -12.06
CA LEU A 227 3.29 12.16 -11.56
C LEU A 227 2.52 10.92 -12.04
N ILE A 228 1.79 10.31 -11.11
CA ILE A 228 0.82 9.26 -11.39
C ILE A 228 -0.54 9.93 -11.56
N GLU A 229 -1.26 9.59 -12.62
CA GLU A 229 -2.64 10.07 -12.80
C GLU A 229 -3.54 9.49 -11.73
N ASN A 230 -4.08 10.33 -10.85
CA ASN A 230 -5.02 9.89 -9.82
C ASN A 230 -6.43 9.73 -10.40
N ARG A 231 -6.87 8.48 -10.53
CA ARG A 231 -8.22 8.10 -10.97
C ARG A 231 -9.08 7.52 -9.84
N TYR A 232 -8.53 7.46 -8.63
CA TYR A 232 -9.15 6.81 -7.49
C TYR A 232 -9.69 7.86 -6.52
N ARG A 233 -10.77 7.50 -5.79
CA ARG A 233 -11.43 8.40 -4.82
C ARG A 233 -11.43 7.82 -3.41
N ASP A 234 -10.65 6.79 -3.19
CA ASP A 234 -10.51 6.03 -1.96
C ASP A 234 -9.08 6.19 -1.39
N GLU A 235 -8.69 5.35 -0.46
CA GLU A 235 -7.35 5.33 0.17
C GLU A 235 -6.23 5.13 -0.86
N LEU A 236 -6.52 4.53 -2.00
CA LEU A 236 -5.56 4.43 -3.12
C LEU A 236 -5.34 5.80 -3.76
N GLY A 237 -6.38 6.62 -3.87
CA GLY A 237 -6.28 8.00 -4.34
C GLY A 237 -5.39 8.84 -3.44
N GLU A 238 -5.58 8.75 -2.12
CA GLU A 238 -4.75 9.42 -1.14
C GLU A 238 -3.28 8.96 -1.22
N LEU A 239 -3.06 7.66 -1.42
CA LEU A 239 -1.71 7.11 -1.60
C LEU A 239 -1.04 7.67 -2.86
N VAL A 240 -1.76 7.78 -3.97
CA VAL A 240 -1.26 8.37 -5.23
C VAL A 240 -0.88 9.83 -5.02
N ASP A 241 -1.74 10.61 -4.35
CA ASP A 241 -1.49 12.03 -4.09
C ASP A 241 -0.27 12.22 -3.18
N ASN A 242 -0.13 11.42 -2.13
CA ASN A 242 1.04 11.45 -1.25
C ASN A 242 2.36 11.13 -2.00
N ILE A 243 2.34 10.15 -2.90
CA ILE A 243 3.52 9.81 -3.73
C ILE A 243 3.83 10.94 -4.73
N ASN A 244 2.81 11.54 -5.33
CA ASN A 244 2.97 12.68 -6.24
C ASN A 244 3.57 13.89 -5.50
N ASP A 245 3.05 14.23 -4.34
CA ASP A 245 3.57 15.31 -3.49
C ASP A 245 5.02 15.07 -3.08
N MET A 246 5.34 13.85 -2.67
CA MET A 246 6.71 13.47 -2.35
C MET A 246 7.63 13.62 -3.56
N SER A 247 7.19 13.16 -4.74
CA SER A 247 7.96 13.26 -6.00
C SER A 247 8.25 14.69 -6.38
N LEU A 248 7.26 15.58 -6.26
CA LEU A 248 7.41 17.02 -6.55
C LEU A 248 8.36 17.69 -5.56
N LYS A 249 8.21 17.41 -4.24
CA LYS A 249 9.08 17.99 -3.20
C LYS A 249 10.53 17.57 -3.39
N ILE A 250 10.79 16.29 -3.72
CA ILE A 250 12.16 15.81 -4.00
C ILE A 250 12.71 16.48 -5.25
N SER A 251 11.91 16.57 -6.34
CA SER A 251 12.33 17.22 -7.58
C SER A 251 12.69 18.69 -7.35
N GLN A 252 11.90 19.39 -6.55
CA GLN A 252 12.15 20.78 -6.20
C GLN A 252 13.40 20.96 -5.35
N ALA A 253 13.61 20.07 -4.36
CA ALA A 253 14.81 20.07 -3.52
C ALA A 253 16.08 19.81 -4.34
N GLU A 254 16.02 18.87 -5.28
CA GLU A 254 17.15 18.55 -6.17
C GLU A 254 17.46 19.70 -7.12
N LYS A 255 16.45 20.34 -7.69
CA LYS A 255 16.64 21.52 -8.54
C LYS A 255 17.34 22.65 -7.78
N ILE A 256 16.90 22.94 -6.56
CA ILE A 256 17.53 23.93 -5.68
C ILE A 256 19.00 23.56 -5.40
N GLN A 257 19.26 22.28 -5.13
CA GLN A 257 20.62 21.79 -4.88
C GLN A 257 21.51 21.92 -6.13
N GLN A 258 21.02 21.62 -7.32
CA GLN A 258 21.76 21.76 -8.58
C GLN A 258 22.06 23.25 -8.89
N GLU A 259 21.08 24.14 -8.72
CA GLU A 259 21.25 25.57 -8.88
C GLU A 259 22.29 26.12 -7.89
N PHE A 260 22.26 25.65 -6.64
CA PHE A 260 23.29 25.94 -5.64
C PHE A 260 24.67 25.56 -6.10
N MET A 261 24.89 24.28 -6.46
CA MET A 261 26.20 23.80 -6.89
C MET A 261 26.74 24.57 -8.09
N SER A 262 25.86 24.89 -9.03
CA SER A 262 26.19 25.73 -10.19
C SER A 262 26.60 27.14 -9.78
N SER A 263 25.82 27.80 -8.91
CA SER A 263 26.08 29.15 -8.41
C SER A 263 27.41 29.26 -7.65
N VAL A 264 27.63 28.31 -6.69
CA VAL A 264 28.90 28.25 -5.93
C VAL A 264 30.09 28.07 -6.86
N SER A 265 29.99 27.16 -7.85
CA SER A 265 31.06 26.91 -8.80
C SER A 265 31.39 28.17 -9.62
N HIS A 266 30.40 28.93 -10.02
CA HIS A 266 30.58 30.20 -10.74
C HIS A 266 31.22 31.27 -9.86
N GLU A 267 30.75 31.45 -8.64
CA GLU A 267 31.26 32.47 -7.71
C GLU A 267 32.67 32.18 -7.23
N LEU A 268 33.06 30.90 -7.13
CA LEU A 268 34.45 30.51 -6.81
C LEU A 268 35.38 30.67 -8.02
N ARG A 269 34.90 30.38 -9.23
CA ARG A 269 35.74 30.44 -10.44
C ARG A 269 36.20 31.87 -10.74
N THR A 270 35.33 32.86 -10.59
CA THR A 270 35.63 34.27 -10.94
C THR A 270 36.83 34.84 -10.17
N PRO A 271 36.87 34.82 -8.81
CA PRO A 271 38.01 35.32 -8.05
C PRO A 271 39.27 34.48 -8.30
N LEU A 272 39.11 33.18 -8.46
CA LEU A 272 40.23 32.29 -8.75
C LEU A 272 40.91 32.64 -10.10
N THR A 273 40.12 32.91 -11.13
CA THR A 273 40.61 33.36 -12.43
C THR A 273 41.35 34.69 -12.33
N ALA A 274 40.81 35.62 -11.51
CA ALA A 274 41.51 36.93 -11.29
C ALA A 274 42.82 36.75 -10.55
N ILE A 275 42.87 35.91 -9.51
CA ILE A 275 44.10 35.60 -8.76
C ILE A 275 45.12 34.96 -9.69
N SER A 276 44.75 33.92 -10.44
CA SER A 276 45.64 33.22 -11.35
C SER A 276 46.17 34.15 -12.45
N GLY A 277 45.29 34.93 -13.07
CA GLY A 277 45.68 35.85 -14.16
C GLY A 277 46.66 36.93 -13.69
N TRP A 278 46.47 37.52 -12.51
CA TRP A 278 47.39 38.46 -11.95
C TRP A 278 48.72 37.80 -11.49
N ALA A 279 48.66 36.65 -10.90
CA ALA A 279 49.85 35.87 -10.52
C ALA A 279 50.69 35.50 -11.75
N GLU A 280 50.07 35.05 -12.84
CA GLU A 280 50.75 34.76 -14.12
C GLU A 280 51.34 36.04 -14.72
N THR A 281 50.59 37.16 -14.73
CA THR A 281 51.08 38.44 -15.25
C THR A 281 52.33 38.93 -14.47
N LEU A 282 52.26 38.89 -13.15
CA LEU A 282 53.39 39.29 -12.31
C LEU A 282 54.59 38.34 -12.41
N SER A 283 54.34 37.04 -12.68
CA SER A 283 55.40 36.03 -12.85
C SER A 283 56.10 36.14 -14.23
N ALA A 284 55.34 36.57 -15.25
CA ALA A 284 55.86 36.69 -16.64
C ALA A 284 56.71 37.93 -16.88
N ASP A 285 56.57 38.98 -16.08
CA ASP A 285 57.33 40.22 -16.22
C ASP A 285 58.07 40.60 -14.90
N PRO A 286 59.25 40.07 -14.66
CA PRO A 286 60.07 40.35 -13.46
C PRO A 286 60.54 41.82 -13.37
N GLY A 287 60.41 42.60 -14.46
CA GLY A 287 60.72 44.03 -14.55
C GLY A 287 59.53 44.97 -14.42
N ALA A 288 58.34 44.48 -14.06
CA ALA A 288 57.11 45.24 -13.92
C ALA A 288 57.30 46.45 -13.00
N ASN A 289 56.71 47.56 -13.39
CA ASN A 289 56.68 48.78 -12.59
C ASN A 289 56.12 48.49 -11.19
N ILE A 290 56.73 49.09 -10.13
CA ILE A 290 56.37 48.93 -8.73
C ILE A 290 54.84 49.16 -8.51
N ASP A 291 54.27 50.14 -9.21
CA ASP A 291 52.80 50.44 -9.10
C ASP A 291 51.94 49.31 -9.68
N GLN A 292 52.33 48.70 -10.78
CA GLN A 292 51.63 47.55 -11.38
C GLN A 292 51.76 46.30 -10.48
N THR A 293 52.90 46.06 -9.91
CA THR A 293 53.13 44.98 -8.92
C THR A 293 52.27 45.16 -7.68
N LYS A 294 52.23 46.39 -7.10
CA LYS A 294 51.40 46.67 -5.94
C LYS A 294 49.89 46.53 -6.28
N ARG A 295 49.50 46.97 -7.47
CA ARG A 295 48.08 46.82 -7.91
C ARG A 295 47.68 45.37 -8.09
N GLY A 296 48.52 44.55 -8.74
CA GLY A 296 48.29 43.12 -8.93
C GLY A 296 48.21 42.37 -7.60
N LEU A 297 49.18 42.59 -6.72
CA LEU A 297 49.17 42.00 -5.35
C LEU A 297 47.93 42.44 -4.56
N GLY A 298 47.53 43.72 -4.67
CA GLY A 298 46.31 44.24 -4.05
C GLY A 298 45.05 43.50 -4.52
N ILE A 299 44.94 43.23 -5.83
CA ILE A 299 43.81 42.45 -6.38
C ILE A 299 43.86 41.00 -5.89
N ILE A 300 45.02 40.34 -5.89
CA ILE A 300 45.17 38.97 -5.39
C ILE A 300 44.74 38.89 -3.93
N LEU A 301 45.19 39.81 -3.07
CA LEU A 301 44.83 39.85 -1.66
C LEU A 301 43.33 40.10 -1.47
N LYS A 302 42.75 40.99 -2.25
CA LYS A 302 41.30 41.28 -2.20
C LYS A 302 40.45 40.08 -2.57
N GLU A 303 40.78 39.42 -3.67
CA GLU A 303 40.01 38.26 -4.14
C GLU A 303 40.27 37.00 -3.23
N SER A 304 41.47 36.85 -2.65
CA SER A 304 41.74 35.83 -1.66
C SER A 304 40.91 36.00 -0.40
N ARG A 305 40.83 37.20 0.16
CA ARG A 305 40.01 37.50 1.33
C ARG A 305 38.51 37.23 1.02
N ARG A 306 38.08 37.63 -0.17
CA ARG A 306 36.71 37.39 -0.64
C ARG A 306 36.40 35.88 -0.71
N LEU A 307 37.33 35.05 -1.21
CA LEU A 307 37.17 33.58 -1.22
C LEU A 307 37.08 33.01 0.19
N THR A 308 37.90 33.48 1.12
CA THR A 308 37.88 33.03 2.52
C THR A 308 36.50 33.30 3.13
N THR A 309 35.99 34.52 3.02
CA THR A 309 34.64 34.87 3.52
C THR A 309 33.55 34.01 2.88
N MET A 310 33.60 33.76 1.55
CA MET A 310 32.62 32.93 0.87
C MET A 310 32.66 31.48 1.36
N VAL A 311 33.84 30.91 1.61
CA VAL A 311 34.00 29.55 2.16
C VAL A 311 33.44 29.48 3.59
N GLU A 312 33.69 30.50 4.41
CA GLU A 312 33.16 30.59 5.77
C GLU A 312 31.64 30.67 5.76
N GLU A 313 31.03 31.52 4.91
CA GLU A 313 29.57 31.59 4.73
C GLU A 313 28.99 30.24 4.30
N LEU A 314 29.67 29.51 3.40
CA LEU A 314 29.24 28.19 2.91
C LEU A 314 29.28 27.13 4.02
N LEU A 315 30.36 27.09 4.80
CA LEU A 315 30.52 26.18 5.94
C LEU A 315 29.48 26.45 7.02
N GLU A 316 29.22 27.71 7.30
CA GLU A 316 28.19 28.11 8.27
C GLU A 316 26.80 27.69 7.78
N PHE A 317 26.52 27.92 6.52
CA PHE A 317 25.27 27.48 5.90
C PHE A 317 25.09 25.94 5.98
N THR A 318 26.12 25.14 5.73
CA THR A 318 26.03 23.68 5.84
C THR A 318 25.74 23.23 7.27
N LYS A 319 26.33 23.91 8.29
CA LYS A 319 26.05 23.64 9.70
C LYS A 319 24.60 23.93 10.07
N MET A 320 24.02 25.00 9.49
CA MET A 320 22.59 25.34 9.67
C MET A 320 21.66 24.29 9.09
N GLN A 321 21.99 23.78 7.89
CA GLN A 321 21.18 22.73 7.25
C GLN A 321 21.13 21.42 8.02
N ASP A 322 22.25 21.03 8.61
CA ASP A 322 22.39 19.79 9.39
C ASP A 322 21.72 19.88 10.79
N GLY A 323 21.10 21.02 11.15
CA GLY A 323 20.54 21.24 12.49
C GLY A 323 21.64 21.27 13.59
N ARG A 324 22.90 21.41 13.20
CA ARG A 324 24.05 21.46 14.13
C ARG A 324 24.41 22.88 14.54
N PHE A 325 23.62 23.85 14.08
CA PHE A 325 23.80 25.25 14.43
C PHE A 325 23.23 25.50 15.83
N THR A 326 24.11 25.80 16.77
CA THR A 326 23.77 26.12 18.17
C THR A 326 24.09 27.55 18.45
N LEU A 327 23.10 28.29 19.04
CA LEU A 327 23.30 29.63 19.51
C LEU A 327 24.07 29.62 20.87
N ARG A 328 24.92 30.59 21.06
CA ARG A 328 25.54 30.92 22.33
C ARG A 328 24.83 32.13 22.89
N VAL A 329 23.67 31.88 23.48
CA VAL A 329 22.84 32.96 23.99
C VAL A 329 23.36 33.50 25.34
N GLU A 330 23.41 34.81 25.46
CA GLU A 330 23.77 35.54 26.65
C GLU A 330 22.87 36.77 26.77
N SER A 331 22.98 37.53 27.89
CA SER A 331 22.26 38.78 28.08
C SER A 331 22.99 39.91 27.35
N VAL A 332 22.45 40.40 26.24
CA VAL A 332 23.08 41.31 25.30
C VAL A 332 22.31 42.61 25.20
N ASP A 333 23.02 43.71 25.22
CA ASP A 333 22.50 45.04 24.81
C ASP A 333 22.55 45.12 23.27
N LEU A 334 21.43 44.73 22.64
CA LEU A 334 21.34 44.73 21.17
C LEU A 334 21.35 46.11 20.53
N ALA A 335 20.96 47.16 21.29
CA ALA A 335 21.05 48.54 20.80
C ALA A 335 22.52 48.97 20.66
N SER A 336 23.34 48.67 21.66
CA SER A 336 24.79 48.91 21.61
C SER A 336 25.48 48.10 20.49
N GLU A 337 25.12 46.81 20.33
CA GLU A 337 25.68 45.97 19.23
C GLU A 337 25.30 46.53 17.83
N LEU A 338 24.08 47.05 17.67
CA LEU A 338 23.66 47.69 16.43
C LEU A 338 24.45 49.00 16.18
N GLU A 339 24.66 49.83 17.19
CA GLU A 339 25.47 51.05 17.15
C GLU A 339 26.91 50.74 16.75
N ASP A 340 27.51 49.72 17.31
CA ASP A 340 28.84 49.25 16.97
C ASP A 340 28.95 48.80 15.52
N ALA A 341 27.94 48.05 15.03
CA ALA A 341 27.87 47.67 13.62
C ALA A 341 27.78 48.87 12.70
N ILE A 342 26.92 49.87 13.01
CA ILE A 342 26.75 51.10 12.24
C ILE A 342 28.07 51.91 12.26
N TYR A 343 28.71 52.03 13.41
CA TYR A 343 30.00 52.75 13.55
C TYR A 343 31.08 52.14 12.67
N THR A 344 31.18 50.82 12.68
CA THR A 344 32.14 50.05 11.84
C THR A 344 31.96 50.33 10.34
N TYR A 345 30.71 50.40 9.90
CA TYR A 345 30.39 50.64 8.48
C TYR A 345 30.36 52.12 8.08
N ARG A 346 30.28 53.06 9.01
CA ARG A 346 30.10 54.50 8.78
C ARG A 346 31.24 55.09 7.95
N GLU A 347 32.48 54.71 8.25
CA GLU A 347 33.66 55.24 7.49
C GLU A 347 33.71 54.63 6.09
N LEU A 348 33.33 53.37 5.92
CA LEU A 348 33.27 52.71 4.60
C LEU A 348 32.18 53.38 3.74
N PHE A 349 31.03 53.61 4.27
CA PHE A 349 29.90 54.25 3.58
C PHE A 349 30.22 55.69 3.22
N ARG A 350 30.91 56.41 4.10
CA ARG A 350 31.37 57.76 3.79
C ARG A 350 32.34 57.82 2.61
N GLN A 351 33.24 56.83 2.47
CA GLN A 351 34.13 56.74 1.34
C GLN A 351 33.37 56.42 0.04
N GLU A 352 32.26 55.72 0.12
CA GLU A 352 31.37 55.40 -1.02
C GLU A 352 30.33 56.51 -1.28
N GLY A 353 30.31 57.58 -0.45
CA GLY A 353 29.41 58.69 -0.59
C GLY A 353 27.97 58.35 -0.14
N ILE A 354 27.81 57.38 0.75
CA ILE A 354 26.53 56.97 1.33
C ILE A 354 26.38 57.65 2.71
N ASP A 355 25.29 58.37 2.92
CA ASP A 355 24.91 58.96 4.18
C ASP A 355 24.10 57.97 5.02
N VAL A 356 24.49 57.77 6.29
CA VAL A 356 23.81 56.82 7.21
C VAL A 356 23.27 57.62 8.38
N SER A 357 21.94 57.64 8.53
CA SER A 357 21.27 58.16 9.72
C SER A 357 20.86 57.03 10.64
N TYR A 358 21.05 57.26 11.93
CA TYR A 358 20.59 56.34 12.99
C TYR A 358 19.66 57.06 13.95
N ASN A 359 18.50 56.43 14.21
CA ASN A 359 17.53 56.86 15.19
C ASN A 359 17.35 55.70 16.18
N GLY A 360 18.02 55.83 17.35
CA GLY A 360 17.97 54.82 18.41
C GLY A 360 16.62 54.82 19.14
N PRO A 361 16.43 53.90 20.06
CA PRO A 361 15.22 53.82 20.86
C PRO A 361 15.11 55.03 21.80
N ASP A 362 13.88 55.55 22.02
CA ASP A 362 13.61 56.72 22.87
C ASP A 362 13.85 56.41 24.36
N GLU A 363 13.77 55.16 24.79
CA GLU A 363 13.98 54.66 26.13
C GLU A 363 15.09 53.59 26.16
N GLU A 364 15.76 53.43 27.33
CA GLU A 364 16.72 52.31 27.53
C GLU A 364 16.04 50.97 27.31
N VAL A 365 16.57 50.19 26.33
CA VAL A 365 16.09 48.84 26.03
C VAL A 365 16.74 47.86 27.02
N PRO A 366 15.97 47.03 27.74
CA PRO A 366 16.58 46.06 28.63
C PRO A 366 17.37 45.01 27.79
N PRO A 367 18.45 44.46 28.36
CA PRO A 367 19.23 43.41 27.69
C PRO A 367 18.35 42.23 27.26
N ILE A 368 18.59 41.72 26.04
CA ILE A 368 17.83 40.66 25.45
C ILE A 368 18.69 39.38 25.42
N VAL A 369 18.08 38.22 25.61
CA VAL A 369 18.77 36.92 25.51
C VAL A 369 19.05 36.59 24.06
N ALA A 370 20.30 36.80 23.62
CA ALA A 370 20.70 36.64 22.22
C ALA A 370 22.16 36.18 22.10
N ASP A 371 22.54 35.72 20.95
CA ASP A 371 23.92 35.46 20.56
C ASP A 371 24.49 36.74 19.89
N SER A 372 25.36 37.46 20.63
CA SER A 372 25.93 38.75 20.21
C SER A 372 26.64 38.65 18.89
N GLU A 373 27.51 37.65 18.69
CA GLU A 373 28.28 37.48 17.44
C GLU A 373 27.33 37.26 16.25
N ARG A 374 26.27 36.48 16.45
CA ARG A 374 25.29 36.17 15.40
C ARG A 374 24.40 37.37 15.08
N MET A 375 23.98 38.10 16.07
CA MET A 375 23.20 39.33 15.82
C MET A 375 24.03 40.40 15.15
N LYS A 376 25.29 40.55 15.51
CA LYS A 376 26.24 41.45 14.82
C LYS A 376 26.42 41.05 13.36
N GLN A 377 26.49 39.74 13.07
CA GLN A 377 26.55 39.22 11.71
C GLN A 377 25.28 39.58 10.90
N VAL A 378 24.07 39.49 11.51
CA VAL A 378 22.82 39.90 10.88
C VAL A 378 22.85 41.42 10.56
N PHE A 379 23.26 42.27 11.52
CA PHE A 379 23.33 43.69 11.33
C PHE A 379 24.30 44.07 10.23
N CYS A 380 25.50 43.48 10.23
CA CYS A 380 26.51 43.72 9.18
C CYS A 380 26.01 43.27 7.80
N ASN A 381 25.37 42.12 7.68
CA ASN A 381 24.83 41.64 6.41
C ASN A 381 23.71 42.53 5.87
N VAL A 382 22.82 43.01 6.74
CA VAL A 382 21.73 43.92 6.33
C VAL A 382 22.26 45.27 5.89
N LEU A 383 23.24 45.85 6.64
CA LEU A 383 23.87 47.11 6.27
C LEU A 383 24.68 47.02 4.96
N ASP A 384 25.41 45.92 4.75
CA ASP A 384 26.15 45.67 3.52
C ASP A 384 25.21 45.52 2.30
N ASN A 385 24.08 44.83 2.49
CA ASN A 385 23.05 44.70 1.46
C ASN A 385 22.41 46.09 1.14
N ALA A 386 22.07 46.87 2.14
CA ALA A 386 21.54 48.24 1.96
C ALA A 386 22.51 49.12 1.17
N ALA A 387 23.81 49.03 1.45
CA ALA A 387 24.81 49.77 0.67
C ALA A 387 24.97 49.28 -0.77
N LYS A 388 25.01 47.97 -0.97
CA LYS A 388 25.19 47.35 -2.30
C LYS A 388 24.00 47.58 -3.23
N HIS A 389 22.80 47.49 -2.72
CA HIS A 389 21.58 47.55 -3.51
C HIS A 389 20.91 48.95 -3.47
N GLY A 390 21.09 49.66 -2.35
CA GLY A 390 20.59 51.02 -2.14
C GLY A 390 21.52 52.14 -2.60
N GLY A 391 22.73 51.80 -3.13
CA GLY A 391 23.79 52.76 -3.43
C GLY A 391 23.42 53.88 -4.45
N SER A 392 22.38 53.70 -5.27
CA SER A 392 21.86 54.76 -6.12
C SER A 392 21.20 55.92 -5.38
N GLY A 393 20.58 55.63 -4.22
CA GLY A 393 19.93 56.60 -3.36
C GLY A 393 20.90 57.33 -2.38
N LYS A 394 22.13 56.81 -2.22
CA LYS A 394 23.19 57.37 -1.38
C LYS A 394 22.77 57.67 0.08
N LYS A 395 21.76 56.99 0.57
CA LYS A 395 21.21 57.14 1.89
C LYS A 395 20.74 55.83 2.49
N ILE A 396 21.03 55.59 3.76
CA ILE A 396 20.53 54.48 4.54
C ILE A 396 20.00 55.01 5.87
N ASP A 397 18.74 54.74 6.20
CA ASP A 397 18.15 55.11 7.47
C ASP A 397 18.02 53.82 8.34
N VAL A 398 18.59 53.85 9.52
CA VAL A 398 18.47 52.80 10.51
C VAL A 398 17.65 53.31 11.67
N SER A 399 16.64 52.57 12.08
CA SER A 399 15.85 52.88 13.28
C SER A 399 15.73 51.68 14.18
N ALA A 400 15.75 51.91 15.48
CA ALA A 400 15.50 50.87 16.48
C ALA A 400 14.49 51.42 17.51
N ALA A 401 13.48 50.59 17.83
CA ALA A 401 12.42 50.96 18.76
C ALA A 401 11.89 49.75 19.52
N GLN A 402 11.31 49.98 20.69
CA GLN A 402 10.53 48.97 21.38
C GLN A 402 9.07 49.07 20.94
N GLU A 403 8.53 48.03 20.34
CA GLU A 403 7.15 47.96 19.84
C GLU A 403 6.52 46.63 20.29
N ASP A 404 5.35 46.64 20.90
CA ASP A 404 4.58 45.47 21.31
C ASP A 404 5.37 44.38 22.04
N GLY A 405 6.30 44.75 22.91
CA GLY A 405 7.14 43.80 23.67
C GLY A 405 8.26 43.16 22.84
N LYS A 406 8.56 43.72 21.69
CA LYS A 406 9.66 43.31 20.82
C LYS A 406 10.62 44.46 20.59
N PHE A 407 11.89 44.15 20.43
CA PHE A 407 12.88 45.06 19.90
C PHE A 407 12.87 45.00 18.37
N VAL A 408 12.45 46.09 17.75
CA VAL A 408 12.26 46.21 16.31
C VAL A 408 13.33 47.11 15.70
N ILE A 409 14.09 46.52 14.76
CA ILE A 409 15.12 47.24 13.97
C ILE A 409 14.66 47.34 12.56
N ARG A 410 14.73 48.52 11.97
CA ARG A 410 14.43 48.75 10.55
C ARG A 410 15.62 49.37 9.86
N VAL A 411 16.05 48.79 8.77
CA VAL A 411 17.09 49.27 7.90
C VAL A 411 16.47 49.58 6.55
N ARG A 412 16.41 50.85 6.18
CA ARG A 412 15.84 51.33 4.90
C ARG A 412 16.94 51.84 4.00
N ASP A 413 16.98 51.33 2.76
CA ASP A 413 17.73 51.93 1.67
C ASP A 413 16.82 52.79 0.76
N TYR A 414 17.45 53.60 -0.09
CA TYR A 414 16.78 54.45 -1.04
C TYR A 414 17.18 54.12 -2.49
N GLY A 415 17.38 52.83 -2.75
CA GLY A 415 17.72 52.29 -4.06
C GLY A 415 16.52 52.07 -4.96
N ALA A 416 16.68 51.22 -5.93
CA ALA A 416 15.63 50.87 -6.90
C ALA A 416 14.48 50.04 -6.31
N GLY A 417 14.66 49.51 -5.07
CA GLY A 417 13.75 48.52 -4.51
C GLY A 417 13.91 47.11 -5.13
N ILE A 418 13.00 46.25 -4.78
CA ILE A 418 12.97 44.84 -5.23
C ILE A 418 11.75 44.64 -6.12
N PRO A 419 11.86 44.02 -7.31
CA PRO A 419 10.69 43.68 -8.12
C PRO A 419 9.67 42.86 -7.32
N GLU A 420 8.39 43.17 -7.46
CA GLU A 420 7.32 42.49 -6.69
C GLU A 420 7.34 40.97 -6.88
N GLU A 421 7.70 40.50 -8.08
CA GLU A 421 7.82 39.09 -8.42
C GLU A 421 8.99 38.42 -7.70
N GLU A 422 10.02 39.15 -7.29
CA GLU A 422 11.22 38.68 -6.60
C GLU A 422 11.08 38.68 -5.07
N LEU A 423 10.25 39.57 -4.51
CA LEU A 423 10.06 39.72 -3.05
C LEU A 423 9.82 38.39 -2.29
N PRO A 424 8.96 37.46 -2.75
CA PRO A 424 8.75 36.20 -2.07
C PRO A 424 9.98 35.30 -2.04
N PHE A 425 10.94 35.55 -2.90
CA PHE A 425 12.10 34.67 -3.11
C PHE A 425 13.40 35.22 -2.52
N VAL A 426 13.48 36.53 -2.15
CA VAL A 426 14.72 37.15 -1.70
C VAL A 426 15.30 36.58 -0.41
N LYS A 427 14.47 35.94 0.41
CA LYS A 427 14.90 35.18 1.62
C LYS A 427 15.24 33.72 1.29
N GLN A 428 14.96 33.26 0.09
CA GLN A 428 15.29 31.90 -0.30
C GLN A 428 16.81 31.74 -0.49
N LYS A 429 17.27 30.59 -0.08
CA LYS A 429 18.68 30.18 -0.18
C LYS A 429 19.14 30.23 -1.64
N PHE A 430 20.29 30.89 -1.88
CA PHE A 430 20.92 31.02 -3.20
C PHE A 430 20.16 31.85 -4.24
N TYR A 431 19.08 32.46 -3.81
CA TYR A 431 18.36 33.33 -4.71
C TYR A 431 19.17 34.60 -4.97
N LYS A 432 19.37 34.91 -6.23
CA LYS A 432 19.94 36.17 -6.72
C LYS A 432 18.93 36.76 -7.68
N GLY A 433 18.30 37.84 -7.24
CA GLY A 433 17.40 38.56 -8.11
C GLY A 433 18.08 39.07 -9.41
N SER A 434 17.37 39.81 -10.19
CA SER A 434 17.84 40.45 -11.42
C SER A 434 18.98 41.48 -11.21
N SER A 435 19.30 41.78 -9.94
CA SER A 435 20.39 42.70 -9.58
C SER A 435 21.75 42.16 -10.04
N ARG A 436 22.53 43.05 -10.70
CA ARG A 436 23.92 42.77 -11.07
C ARG A 436 24.91 42.87 -9.90
N ALA A 437 24.46 43.15 -8.70
CA ALA A 437 25.32 43.24 -7.53
C ALA A 437 25.93 41.86 -7.20
N ARG A 438 27.20 41.87 -6.83
CA ARG A 438 27.94 40.64 -6.47
C ARG A 438 27.57 40.17 -5.08
N GLY A 439 27.16 38.93 -4.92
CA GLY A 439 26.84 38.31 -3.62
C GLY A 439 26.69 36.80 -3.70
N SER A 440 26.80 36.10 -2.59
CA SER A 440 26.63 34.62 -2.50
C SER A 440 25.17 34.16 -2.63
N GLY A 441 24.21 35.06 -2.36
CA GLY A 441 22.76 34.74 -2.24
C GLY A 441 22.46 33.94 -0.94
N ILE A 442 23.41 33.91 -0.01
CA ILE A 442 23.29 33.19 1.27
C ILE A 442 22.97 34.15 2.41
N GLY A 443 23.47 35.40 2.35
CA GLY A 443 23.44 36.35 3.45
C GLY A 443 22.06 36.61 4.05
N LEU A 444 21.05 36.91 3.23
CA LEU A 444 19.67 37.13 3.73
C LEU A 444 19.02 35.86 4.28
N ALA A 445 19.31 34.68 3.70
CA ALA A 445 18.82 33.42 4.22
C ALA A 445 19.45 33.07 5.57
N VAL A 446 20.72 33.40 5.76
CA VAL A 446 21.42 33.26 7.07
C VAL A 446 20.81 34.21 8.09
N CYS A 447 20.54 35.48 7.72
CA CYS A 447 19.88 36.44 8.60
C CYS A 447 18.50 35.95 9.05
N ASP A 448 17.66 35.49 8.13
CA ASP A 448 16.32 34.96 8.42
C ASP A 448 16.40 33.77 9.41
N GLU A 449 17.32 32.85 9.20
CA GLU A 449 17.51 31.68 10.08
C GLU A 449 18.05 32.07 11.47
N ILE A 450 19.04 32.96 11.54
CA ILE A 450 19.55 33.44 12.83
C ILE A 450 18.43 34.12 13.63
N VAL A 451 17.68 35.03 13.01
CA VAL A 451 16.57 35.74 13.68
C VAL A 451 15.47 34.77 14.09
N ARG A 452 15.14 33.79 13.25
CA ARG A 452 14.17 32.74 13.57
C ARG A 452 14.61 31.87 14.77
N LEU A 453 15.88 31.52 14.85
CA LEU A 453 16.43 30.76 16.00
C LEU A 453 16.40 31.56 17.31
N HIS A 454 16.40 32.89 17.24
CA HIS A 454 16.17 33.78 18.39
C HIS A 454 14.67 34.02 18.70
N GLY A 455 13.76 33.32 18.03
CA GLY A 455 12.30 33.49 18.19
C GLY A 455 11.76 34.77 17.59
N GLY A 456 12.55 35.44 16.74
CA GLY A 456 12.19 36.70 16.07
C GLY A 456 11.58 36.51 14.69
N THR A 457 11.28 37.66 14.06
CA THR A 457 10.83 37.72 12.65
C THR A 457 11.76 38.59 11.81
N PHE A 458 12.02 38.19 10.59
CA PHE A 458 12.86 38.86 9.61
C PHE A 458 12.06 39.11 8.34
N ASP A 459 11.71 40.37 8.07
CA ASP A 459 10.86 40.73 6.92
C ASP A 459 11.50 41.74 5.99
N ILE A 460 11.21 41.62 4.71
CA ILE A 460 11.74 42.49 3.66
C ILE A 460 10.56 42.98 2.80
N ALA A 461 10.47 44.27 2.62
CA ALA A 461 9.43 44.92 1.83
C ALA A 461 9.98 46.12 1.03
N ASN A 462 9.27 46.52 -0.01
CA ASN A 462 9.54 47.79 -0.67
C ASN A 462 9.01 48.94 0.18
N ALA A 463 9.80 50.01 0.28
CA ALA A 463 9.43 51.21 1.01
C ALA A 463 8.61 52.17 0.15
N GLU A 464 7.64 52.87 0.74
CA GLU A 464 6.95 53.98 0.06
C GLU A 464 7.96 55.05 -0.37
N GLY A 465 7.91 55.44 -1.65
CA GLY A 465 8.85 56.41 -2.21
C GLY A 465 10.14 55.79 -2.76
N GLY A 466 10.23 54.44 -2.84
CA GLY A 466 11.36 53.70 -3.41
C GLY A 466 12.34 53.18 -2.38
N GLY A 467 13.17 52.21 -2.82
CA GLY A 467 14.08 51.46 -1.98
C GLY A 467 13.42 50.29 -1.26
N ALA A 468 14.20 49.54 -0.48
CA ALA A 468 13.73 48.44 0.33
C ALA A 468 13.87 48.72 1.83
N VAL A 469 13.06 48.06 2.65
CA VAL A 469 13.15 48.08 4.09
C VAL A 469 13.25 46.66 4.63
N VAL A 470 14.27 46.43 5.42
CA VAL A 470 14.45 45.19 6.18
C VAL A 470 13.99 45.44 7.60
N THR A 471 13.10 44.65 8.11
CA THR A 471 12.57 44.71 9.49
C THR A 471 12.96 43.46 10.26
N ILE A 472 13.63 43.64 11.39
CA ILE A 472 14.03 42.60 12.33
C ILE A 472 13.26 42.84 13.60
N ALA A 473 12.50 41.88 14.11
CA ALA A 473 11.81 41.99 15.39
C ALA A 473 12.16 40.80 16.27
N LEU A 474 12.70 41.08 17.44
CA LEU A 474 13.16 40.11 18.44
C LEU A 474 12.33 40.21 19.72
N PRO A 475 11.92 39.09 20.32
CA PRO A 475 11.21 39.13 21.59
C PRO A 475 12.11 39.66 22.71
N MET A 476 11.56 40.43 23.60
CA MET A 476 12.28 41.03 24.75
C MET A 476 12.11 40.19 26.03
N THR A 477 11.93 38.86 25.87
CA THR A 477 11.74 37.93 27.03
C THR A 477 12.96 37.08 27.23
#